data_9108ddd0562895630ba089bc56a29324
#
_entry.id   9108ddd0562895630ba089bc56a29324
#
_cell.length_a   1.000
_cell.length_b   1.000
_cell.length_c   1.000
_cell.angle_alpha   90.00
_cell.angle_beta   90.00
_cell.angle_gamma   90.00
#
_symmetry.space_group_name_H-M   'P 1'
#
loop_
_entity.id
_entity.type
_entity.pdbx_description
1 polymer ?
#
loop_
_entity_poly.entity_id
_entity_poly.type
_entity_poly.pdbx_seq_one_letter_code
_entity_poly.pdbx_strand_id
1 'polypeptide(L)'
;MPLEQFSSQWGLSELQLALGFIGFLFFIWVIVYNIRNTKGRRGNDAVRVEPSSKSEEVIVSEPIPAPLSPYQTLSKQTIDPRIDCVIALRFSEPISGIEILDDLNDWTDLQTPWMADGLSVTGPSEGVWCPLDTNHFYAEIQLAVQLASRKGPIGVLELSDFCSRVQALAETLDAQIDMPSVSGMLDSAKELDVIAAQSDVLLGINIVFDQQSWSWPHLDSALTQRGFKLSNDGAYFEYSMQGKTVFRTGQFDHQTPVSQITLLLEVPVVLANLQPFDRMLKEAADIAETLQGRLVDDNGVNLTESSVNVIRQQLDVLYAQLEKSGIAAGSGTAIRLFS
;
A
#
# COMPACT_ATOMS: atom_id res chain seq x y z
N MET A 1 30.64 33.98 -11.70
CA MET A 1 30.84 34.21 -10.26
C MET A 1 31.31 32.90 -9.66
N PRO A 2 32.45 32.81 -9.02
CA PRO A 2 32.95 31.56 -8.47
C PRO A 2 32.18 31.15 -7.23
N LEU A 3 31.99 29.84 -7.08
CA LEU A 3 31.24 29.15 -6.01
C LEU A 3 31.73 29.50 -4.58
N GLU A 4 32.94 29.99 -4.43
CA GLU A 4 33.56 30.37 -3.16
C GLU A 4 32.90 31.58 -2.46
N GLN A 5 32.21 32.46 -3.19
CA GLN A 5 31.51 33.61 -2.60
C GLN A 5 30.10 33.24 -2.03
N PHE A 6 29.54 32.12 -2.45
CA PHE A 6 28.22 31.70 -1.95
C PHE A 6 28.32 30.94 -0.62
N SER A 7 29.42 30.22 -0.37
CA SER A 7 29.60 29.41 0.85
C SER A 7 29.84 30.27 2.10
N SER A 8 30.45 31.44 1.97
CA SER A 8 30.76 32.30 3.11
C SER A 8 29.58 33.06 3.68
N GLN A 9 28.49 33.22 2.94
CA GLN A 9 27.29 33.98 3.36
C GLN A 9 26.31 33.15 4.20
N TRP A 10 26.35 31.80 4.12
CA TRP A 10 25.41 30.92 4.80
C TRP A 10 26.04 29.93 5.78
N GLY A 11 27.38 29.99 5.99
CA GLY A 11 28.07 29.15 6.98
C GLY A 11 28.05 27.65 6.68
N LEU A 12 27.75 27.24 5.44
CA LEU A 12 27.69 25.85 5.01
C LEU A 12 29.06 25.41 4.47
N SER A 13 29.52 24.22 4.85
CA SER A 13 30.72 23.63 4.29
C SER A 13 30.53 23.25 2.82
N GLU A 14 31.60 23.27 2.02
CA GLU A 14 31.58 22.86 0.60
C GLU A 14 30.98 21.44 0.42
N LEU A 15 31.24 20.57 1.39
CA LEU A 15 30.64 19.21 1.42
C LEU A 15 29.12 19.24 1.58
N GLN A 16 28.61 20.14 2.42
CA GLN A 16 27.14 20.29 2.63
C GLN A 16 26.46 20.89 1.39
N LEU A 17 27.11 21.80 0.70
CA LEU A 17 26.65 22.33 -0.59
C LEU A 17 26.62 21.25 -1.68
N ALA A 18 27.68 20.44 -1.78
CA ALA A 18 27.75 19.33 -2.72
C ALA A 18 26.68 18.25 -2.45
N LEU A 19 26.46 17.88 -1.16
CA LEU A 19 25.43 16.97 -0.76
C LEU A 19 24.01 17.50 -1.04
N GLY A 20 23.80 18.80 -0.77
CA GLY A 20 22.51 19.47 -1.08
C GLY A 20 22.22 19.51 -2.58
N PHE A 21 23.26 19.71 -3.41
CA PHE A 21 23.11 19.72 -4.87
C PHE A 21 22.81 18.32 -5.43
N ILE A 22 23.45 17.29 -4.89
CA ILE A 22 23.18 15.88 -5.26
C ILE A 22 21.76 15.49 -4.84
N GLY A 23 21.34 15.83 -3.63
CA GLY A 23 19.97 15.59 -3.15
C GLY A 23 18.90 16.32 -3.98
N PHE A 24 19.18 17.58 -4.39
CA PHE A 24 18.29 18.35 -5.24
C PHE A 24 18.19 17.80 -6.67
N LEU A 25 19.30 17.34 -7.26
CA LEU A 25 19.28 16.67 -8.56
C LEU A 25 18.53 15.35 -8.52
N PHE A 26 18.68 14.59 -7.44
CA PHE A 26 17.91 13.35 -7.21
C PHE A 26 16.42 13.63 -7.07
N PHE A 27 16.05 14.68 -6.35
CA PHE A 27 14.64 15.10 -6.20
C PHE A 27 14.02 15.52 -7.53
N ILE A 28 14.74 16.30 -8.35
CA ILE A 28 14.30 16.67 -9.71
C ILE A 28 14.15 15.43 -10.59
N TRP A 29 15.07 14.48 -10.48
CA TRP A 29 15.00 13.24 -11.26
C TRP A 29 13.79 12.39 -10.90
N VAL A 30 13.45 12.23 -9.62
CA VAL A 30 12.25 11.55 -9.16
C VAL A 30 10.98 12.24 -9.67
N ILE A 31 10.91 13.57 -9.63
CA ILE A 31 9.77 14.32 -10.16
C ILE A 31 9.61 14.13 -11.66
N VAL A 32 10.72 14.22 -12.43
CA VAL A 32 10.70 14.03 -13.89
C VAL A 32 10.35 12.60 -14.27
N TYR A 33 10.83 11.62 -13.54
CA TYR A 33 10.49 10.21 -13.72
C TYR A 33 8.98 9.97 -13.47
N ASN A 34 8.44 10.52 -12.40
CA ASN A 34 7.03 10.40 -12.05
C ASN A 34 6.10 11.09 -13.07
N ILE A 35 6.49 12.28 -13.57
CA ILE A 35 5.73 13.00 -14.60
C ILE A 35 5.78 12.27 -15.97
N ARG A 36 6.88 11.63 -16.31
CA ARG A 36 6.99 10.85 -17.56
C ARG A 36 6.15 9.57 -17.52
N ASN A 37 6.05 8.93 -16.36
CA ASN A 37 5.29 7.69 -16.20
C ASN A 37 3.78 7.94 -16.12
N THR A 38 3.34 9.12 -15.67
CA THR A 38 1.91 9.49 -15.64
C THR A 38 1.36 10.00 -16.97
N LYS A 39 2.20 10.43 -17.91
CA LYS A 39 1.76 10.90 -19.26
C LYS A 39 1.40 9.78 -20.24
N GLY A 40 1.71 8.52 -19.96
CA GLY A 40 1.40 7.38 -20.81
C GLY A 40 -0.04 6.84 -20.69
N ARG A 41 -0.89 7.39 -19.82
CA ARG A 41 -2.23 6.84 -19.52
C ARG A 41 -3.41 7.76 -19.84
N ARG A 42 -3.24 8.74 -20.72
CA ARG A 42 -4.35 9.54 -21.27
C ARG A 42 -4.26 9.58 -22.79
N GLY A 43 -4.96 8.66 -23.43
CA GLY A 43 -5.17 8.70 -24.86
C GLY A 43 -6.03 7.55 -25.35
N ASN A 44 -7.28 7.88 -25.65
CA ASN A 44 -8.22 7.21 -26.55
C ASN A 44 -8.74 5.82 -26.16
N ASP A 45 -10.07 5.76 -25.95
CA ASP A 45 -10.89 5.01 -26.91
C ASP A 45 -12.36 5.37 -26.75
N ALA A 46 -12.82 6.26 -27.63
CA ALA A 46 -14.22 6.40 -27.95
C ALA A 46 -14.49 5.44 -29.13
N VAL A 47 -14.94 4.23 -28.86
CA VAL A 47 -15.46 3.32 -29.89
C VAL A 47 -16.99 3.41 -29.90
N ARG A 48 -17.48 3.95 -30.97
CA ARG A 48 -18.86 4.01 -31.42
C ARG A 48 -19.32 2.60 -31.78
N VAL A 49 -20.33 2.06 -31.10
CA VAL A 49 -20.99 0.80 -31.44
C VAL A 49 -22.32 1.10 -32.10
N GLU A 50 -22.48 0.75 -33.35
CA GLU A 50 -23.77 0.63 -34.04
C GLU A 50 -24.41 -0.73 -33.71
N PRO A 51 -25.76 -0.80 -33.66
CA PRO A 51 -26.46 -2.02 -33.20
C PRO A 51 -26.67 -2.97 -34.38
N SER A 52 -26.26 -4.22 -34.23
CA SER A 52 -26.72 -5.32 -35.08
C SER A 52 -27.51 -6.34 -34.26
N SER A 53 -28.64 -6.71 -34.81
CA SER A 53 -29.71 -7.52 -34.26
C SER A 53 -29.48 -9.04 -34.37
N LYS A 54 -30.07 -9.77 -33.41
CA LYS A 54 -30.53 -11.18 -33.40
C LYS A 54 -29.53 -12.27 -33.04
N SER A 55 -29.69 -12.90 -31.87
CA SER A 55 -30.35 -14.21 -31.74
C SER A 55 -30.47 -14.55 -30.26
N GLU A 56 -31.64 -14.98 -29.80
CA GLU A 56 -31.93 -15.52 -28.49
C GLU A 56 -31.21 -16.86 -28.31
N GLU A 57 -30.35 -16.92 -27.30
CA GLU A 57 -30.02 -18.18 -26.62
C GLU A 57 -30.21 -17.95 -25.12
N VAL A 58 -31.16 -18.71 -24.54
CA VAL A 58 -31.46 -18.73 -23.12
C VAL A 58 -30.29 -19.40 -22.39
N ILE A 59 -29.39 -18.60 -21.86
CA ILE A 59 -28.39 -19.04 -20.89
C ILE A 59 -29.00 -18.89 -19.51
N VAL A 60 -29.20 -20.03 -18.85
CA VAL A 60 -29.54 -20.11 -17.43
C VAL A 60 -28.40 -19.42 -16.66
N SER A 61 -28.67 -18.21 -16.20
CA SER A 61 -27.75 -17.45 -15.34
C SER A 61 -27.69 -18.14 -13.99
N GLU A 62 -26.53 -18.69 -13.64
CA GLU A 62 -26.19 -18.88 -12.23
C GLU A 62 -26.32 -17.54 -11.50
N PRO A 63 -26.86 -17.49 -10.28
CA PRO A 63 -26.97 -16.23 -9.55
C PRO A 63 -25.60 -15.64 -9.33
N ILE A 64 -25.33 -14.48 -9.93
CA ILE A 64 -24.16 -13.65 -9.64
C ILE A 64 -24.21 -13.40 -8.14
N PRO A 65 -23.16 -13.76 -7.36
CA PRO A 65 -23.13 -13.44 -5.94
C PRO A 65 -23.30 -11.93 -5.81
N ALA A 66 -24.23 -11.51 -4.96
CA ALA A 66 -24.47 -10.10 -4.68
C ALA A 66 -23.13 -9.44 -4.31
N PRO A 67 -22.85 -8.22 -4.78
CA PRO A 67 -21.63 -7.51 -4.40
C PRO A 67 -21.60 -7.46 -2.87
N LEU A 68 -20.50 -7.95 -2.29
CA LEU A 68 -20.28 -7.90 -0.85
C LEU A 68 -20.43 -6.45 -0.40
N SER A 69 -21.31 -6.21 0.58
CA SER A 69 -21.44 -4.89 1.21
C SER A 69 -20.05 -4.36 1.56
N PRO A 70 -19.75 -3.08 1.34
CA PRO A 70 -18.48 -2.46 1.74
C PRO A 70 -18.11 -2.77 3.20
N TYR A 71 -19.09 -2.89 4.05
CA TYR A 71 -19.00 -3.29 5.44
C TYR A 71 -18.38 -4.69 5.62
N GLN A 72 -18.77 -5.71 4.82
CA GLN A 72 -18.22 -7.07 4.94
C GLN A 72 -16.76 -7.17 4.53
N THR A 73 -16.30 -6.30 3.64
CA THR A 73 -14.90 -6.25 3.21
C THR A 73 -14.01 -5.59 4.27
N LEU A 74 -14.54 -4.64 5.03
CA LEU A 74 -13.83 -3.90 6.08
C LEU A 74 -13.69 -4.66 7.40
N SER A 75 -14.54 -5.65 7.68
CA SER A 75 -14.56 -6.43 8.94
C SER A 75 -13.26 -7.20 9.26
N LYS A 76 -12.34 -7.33 8.30
CA LYS A 76 -11.03 -7.97 8.49
C LYS A 76 -9.92 -7.02 8.90
N GLN A 77 -10.16 -5.71 8.87
CA GLN A 77 -9.18 -4.70 9.24
C GLN A 77 -9.44 -4.25 10.69
N THR A 78 -8.37 -3.99 11.42
CA THR A 78 -8.46 -3.48 12.79
C THR A 78 -8.27 -1.97 12.78
N ILE A 79 -9.12 -1.23 13.48
CA ILE A 79 -8.97 0.21 13.72
C ILE A 79 -7.64 0.46 14.44
N ASP A 80 -6.83 1.36 13.89
CA ASP A 80 -5.53 1.73 14.43
C ASP A 80 -5.40 3.25 14.54
N PRO A 81 -5.46 3.82 15.76
CA PRO A 81 -5.39 5.28 15.95
C PRO A 81 -4.11 5.94 15.43
N ARG A 82 -3.10 5.16 15.05
CA ARG A 82 -1.85 5.68 14.45
C ARG A 82 -2.02 6.12 13.01
N ILE A 83 -2.98 5.51 12.29
CA ILE A 83 -3.24 5.81 10.88
C ILE A 83 -4.69 6.17 10.59
N ASP A 84 -5.58 5.98 11.58
CA ASP A 84 -7.00 6.26 11.47
C ASP A 84 -7.42 7.45 12.33
N CYS A 85 -8.31 8.28 11.82
CA CYS A 85 -9.12 9.14 12.66
C CYS A 85 -10.23 8.30 13.27
N VAL A 86 -10.32 8.26 14.59
CA VAL A 86 -11.31 7.48 15.31
C VAL A 86 -12.30 8.43 15.99
N ILE A 87 -13.59 8.21 15.74
CA ILE A 87 -14.70 8.94 16.36
C ILE A 87 -15.51 7.95 17.17
N ALA A 88 -15.71 8.22 18.46
CA ALA A 88 -16.47 7.35 19.35
C ALA A 88 -17.91 7.88 19.55
N LEU A 89 -18.87 6.97 19.49
CA LEU A 89 -20.27 7.21 19.84
C LEU A 89 -20.64 6.36 21.05
N ARG A 90 -21.05 7.01 22.15
CA ARG A 90 -21.45 6.35 23.39
C ARG A 90 -22.95 6.43 23.57
N PHE A 91 -23.56 5.32 23.89
CA PHE A 91 -24.99 5.23 24.09
C PHE A 91 -25.35 5.29 25.58
N SER A 92 -26.48 5.93 25.91
CA SER A 92 -27.02 5.95 27.28
C SER A 92 -27.53 4.58 27.71
N GLU A 93 -28.09 3.82 26.76
CA GLU A 93 -28.47 2.41 26.89
C GLU A 93 -27.91 1.62 25.71
N PRO A 94 -27.59 0.33 25.90
CA PRO A 94 -27.04 -0.49 24.80
C PRO A 94 -27.98 -0.58 23.62
N ILE A 95 -27.48 -0.33 22.41
CA ILE A 95 -28.22 -0.37 21.14
C ILE A 95 -27.98 -1.69 20.42
N SER A 96 -28.98 -2.18 19.72
CA SER A 96 -28.92 -3.40 18.91
C SER A 96 -28.00 -3.19 17.69
N GLY A 97 -27.16 -4.19 17.41
CA GLY A 97 -26.34 -4.19 16.20
C GLY A 97 -27.17 -4.14 14.90
N ILE A 98 -28.41 -4.63 14.91
CA ILE A 98 -29.32 -4.50 13.75
C ILE A 98 -29.58 -3.02 13.45
N GLU A 99 -29.96 -2.24 14.45
CA GLU A 99 -30.29 -0.82 14.33
C GLU A 99 -29.09 -0.01 13.82
N ILE A 100 -27.91 -0.23 14.42
CA ILE A 100 -26.67 0.43 13.99
C ILE A 100 -26.32 0.08 12.54
N LEU A 101 -26.42 -1.21 12.17
CA LEU A 101 -26.05 -1.67 10.83
C LEU A 101 -27.04 -1.20 9.76
N ASP A 102 -28.32 -1.05 10.07
CA ASP A 102 -29.33 -0.52 9.15
C ASP A 102 -28.99 0.91 8.76
N ASP A 103 -28.59 1.77 9.73
CA ASP A 103 -28.18 3.16 9.47
C ASP A 103 -26.85 3.23 8.71
N LEU A 104 -25.90 2.33 8.99
CA LEU A 104 -24.63 2.26 8.29
C LEU A 104 -24.73 1.72 6.85
N ASN A 105 -25.78 1.00 6.50
CA ASN A 105 -26.01 0.51 5.14
C ASN A 105 -26.15 1.65 4.11
N ASP A 106 -26.58 2.81 4.53
CA ASP A 106 -26.71 4.00 3.67
C ASP A 106 -25.37 4.63 3.30
N TRP A 107 -24.25 4.16 3.89
CA TRP A 107 -22.89 4.69 3.63
C TRP A 107 -22.16 4.00 2.46
N THR A 108 -22.88 3.29 1.61
CA THR A 108 -22.31 2.56 0.46
C THR A 108 -21.68 3.45 -0.60
N ASP A 109 -22.06 4.73 -0.64
CA ASP A 109 -21.55 5.75 -1.57
C ASP A 109 -20.29 6.46 -1.07
N LEU A 110 -19.88 6.25 0.19
CA LEU A 110 -18.67 6.84 0.73
C LEU A 110 -17.43 6.24 0.06
N GLN A 111 -16.68 7.08 -0.67
CA GLN A 111 -15.53 6.65 -1.46
C GLN A 111 -14.29 6.36 -0.61
N THR A 112 -14.20 6.99 0.57
CA THR A 112 -13.07 6.83 1.49
C THR A 112 -13.25 5.56 2.30
N PRO A 113 -12.23 4.69 2.39
CA PRO A 113 -12.30 3.50 3.24
C PRO A 113 -12.53 3.86 4.71
N TRP A 114 -13.57 3.30 5.30
CA TRP A 114 -13.93 3.49 6.70
C TRP A 114 -14.18 2.14 7.39
N MET A 115 -14.16 2.14 8.71
CA MET A 115 -14.34 0.96 9.56
C MET A 115 -15.23 1.30 10.74
N ALA A 116 -15.87 0.27 11.30
CA ALA A 116 -16.65 0.39 12.53
C ALA A 116 -16.45 -0.85 13.39
N ASP A 117 -16.16 -0.63 14.68
CA ASP A 117 -16.11 -1.64 15.73
C ASP A 117 -17.02 -1.22 16.88
N GLY A 118 -17.56 -2.18 17.63
CA GLY A 118 -18.43 -1.93 18.77
C GLY A 118 -17.92 -2.60 20.04
N LEU A 119 -18.12 -1.93 21.17
CA LEU A 119 -17.92 -2.49 22.51
C LEU A 119 -19.16 -3.32 22.88
N SER A 120 -19.07 -4.63 22.69
CA SER A 120 -20.19 -5.55 22.94
C SER A 120 -20.50 -5.66 24.43
N VAL A 121 -21.80 -5.65 24.76
CA VAL A 121 -22.31 -5.93 26.11
C VAL A 121 -23.06 -7.25 26.21
N THR A 122 -22.97 -8.10 25.19
CA THR A 122 -23.67 -9.39 25.12
C THR A 122 -22.78 -10.50 24.59
N GLY A 123 -23.05 -11.71 25.03
CA GLY A 123 -22.46 -12.93 24.50
C GLY A 123 -20.98 -13.14 24.84
N PRO A 124 -20.25 -13.96 24.06
CA PRO A 124 -18.85 -14.28 24.30
C PRO A 124 -17.89 -13.09 24.17
N SER A 125 -18.33 -12.02 23.53
CA SER A 125 -17.57 -10.79 23.30
C SER A 125 -17.90 -9.67 24.27
N GLU A 126 -18.59 -9.95 25.39
CA GLU A 126 -18.93 -8.95 26.40
C GLU A 126 -17.67 -8.23 26.93
N GLY A 127 -17.68 -6.89 26.90
CA GLY A 127 -16.55 -6.06 27.30
C GLY A 127 -15.38 -6.02 26.33
N VAL A 128 -15.53 -6.53 25.09
CA VAL A 128 -14.50 -6.57 24.05
C VAL A 128 -14.95 -5.77 22.83
N TRP A 129 -14.03 -5.01 22.26
CA TRP A 129 -14.19 -4.38 20.95
C TRP A 129 -14.20 -5.45 19.87
N CYS A 130 -15.22 -5.48 19.06
CA CYS A 130 -15.37 -6.43 17.97
C CYS A 130 -16.09 -5.78 16.77
N PRO A 131 -15.95 -6.34 15.56
CA PRO A 131 -16.75 -5.91 14.42
C PRO A 131 -18.25 -5.96 14.75
N LEU A 132 -18.98 -5.01 14.19
CA LEU A 132 -20.44 -4.94 14.39
C LEU A 132 -21.13 -6.17 13.82
N ASP A 133 -22.06 -6.74 14.61
CA ASP A 133 -22.83 -7.95 14.28
C ASP A 133 -24.28 -7.75 14.73
N THR A 134 -25.22 -8.26 13.94
CA THR A 134 -26.66 -8.16 14.19
C THR A 134 -27.13 -8.82 15.49
N ASN A 135 -26.36 -9.76 16.01
CA ASN A 135 -26.72 -10.56 17.19
C ASN A 135 -26.25 -9.95 18.52
N HIS A 136 -25.53 -8.83 18.46
CA HIS A 136 -24.96 -8.20 19.65
C HIS A 136 -25.65 -6.88 19.97
N PHE A 137 -25.48 -6.44 21.23
CA PHE A 137 -25.80 -5.10 21.72
C PHE A 137 -24.50 -4.39 22.07
N TYR A 138 -24.45 -3.10 21.82
CA TYR A 138 -23.24 -2.28 21.99
C TYR A 138 -23.50 -1.09 22.91
N ALA A 139 -22.58 -0.85 23.85
CA ALA A 139 -22.58 0.35 24.69
C ALA A 139 -21.88 1.53 24.03
N GLU A 140 -20.93 1.25 23.16
CA GLU A 140 -20.13 2.23 22.44
C GLU A 140 -19.75 1.67 21.08
N ILE A 141 -19.67 2.54 20.06
CA ILE A 141 -19.09 2.19 18.77
C ILE A 141 -17.97 3.16 18.41
N GLN A 142 -17.02 2.70 17.63
CA GLN A 142 -15.97 3.50 17.03
C GLN A 142 -16.11 3.44 15.52
N LEU A 143 -16.12 4.63 14.92
CA LEU A 143 -16.10 4.81 13.48
C LEU A 143 -14.74 5.40 13.11
N ALA A 144 -14.08 4.83 12.12
CA ALA A 144 -12.73 5.21 11.77
C ALA A 144 -12.57 5.41 10.26
N VAL A 145 -11.82 6.43 9.88
CA VAL A 145 -11.42 6.69 8.49
C VAL A 145 -9.90 6.78 8.41
N GLN A 146 -9.31 6.17 7.40
CA GLN A 146 -7.87 6.19 7.21
C GLN A 146 -7.39 7.57 6.80
N LEU A 147 -6.39 8.11 7.53
CA LEU A 147 -5.89 9.48 7.37
C LEU A 147 -4.95 9.65 6.17
N ALA A 148 -4.18 8.63 5.80
CA ALA A 148 -3.27 8.67 4.66
C ALA A 148 -3.07 7.29 4.03
N SER A 149 -2.67 7.28 2.76
CA SER A 149 -2.28 6.08 2.00
C SER A 149 -1.20 6.47 0.98
N ARG A 150 -0.76 5.54 0.12
CA ARG A 150 0.11 5.88 -1.04
C ARG A 150 -0.47 6.93 -1.98
N LYS A 151 -1.77 7.17 -1.94
CA LYS A 151 -2.44 8.20 -2.75
C LYS A 151 -2.30 9.61 -2.15
N GLY A 152 -1.81 9.70 -0.94
CA GLY A 152 -1.67 10.92 -0.17
C GLY A 152 -2.57 10.97 1.07
N PRO A 153 -2.60 12.12 1.77
CA PRO A 153 -3.44 12.35 2.93
C PRO A 153 -4.91 12.48 2.52
N ILE A 154 -5.83 12.19 3.45
CA ILE A 154 -7.27 12.39 3.24
C ILE A 154 -7.58 13.86 2.94
N GLY A 155 -8.46 14.11 1.97
CA GLY A 155 -8.88 15.44 1.60
C GLY A 155 -9.88 16.07 2.58
N VAL A 156 -9.95 17.40 2.56
CA VAL A 156 -10.88 18.16 3.42
C VAL A 156 -12.34 17.76 3.17
N LEU A 157 -12.72 17.58 1.89
CA LEU A 157 -14.08 17.22 1.52
C LEU A 157 -14.44 15.81 1.99
N GLU A 158 -13.54 14.86 1.78
CA GLU A 158 -13.72 13.46 2.20
C GLU A 158 -13.85 13.34 3.72
N LEU A 159 -12.96 14.00 4.46
CA LEU A 159 -13.02 14.02 5.91
C LEU A 159 -14.29 14.73 6.43
N SER A 160 -14.68 15.84 5.82
CA SER A 160 -15.89 16.57 6.23
C SER A 160 -17.16 15.77 5.95
N ASP A 161 -17.23 15.06 4.83
CA ASP A 161 -18.37 14.17 4.52
C ASP A 161 -18.47 13.06 5.57
N PHE A 162 -17.35 12.38 5.86
CA PHE A 162 -17.29 11.36 6.92
C PHE A 162 -17.75 11.90 8.27
N CYS A 163 -17.21 13.04 8.73
CA CYS A 163 -17.59 13.64 9.99
C CYS A 163 -19.08 14.03 10.04
N SER A 164 -19.64 14.55 8.94
CA SER A 164 -21.05 14.91 8.87
C SER A 164 -21.96 13.69 8.96
N ARG A 165 -21.60 12.59 8.35
CA ARG A 165 -22.32 11.31 8.44
C ARG A 165 -22.26 10.74 9.85
N VAL A 166 -21.10 10.79 10.51
CA VAL A 166 -20.98 10.36 11.92
C VAL A 166 -21.82 11.21 12.84
N GLN A 167 -21.89 12.53 12.61
CA GLN A 167 -22.77 13.43 13.38
C GLN A 167 -24.25 13.07 13.18
N ALA A 168 -24.68 12.86 11.94
CA ALA A 168 -26.06 12.48 11.65
C ALA A 168 -26.42 11.12 12.28
N LEU A 169 -25.51 10.15 12.24
CA LEU A 169 -25.67 8.86 12.91
C LEU A 169 -25.80 9.03 14.44
N ALA A 170 -24.96 9.87 15.04
CA ALA A 170 -25.04 10.18 16.48
C ALA A 170 -26.39 10.80 16.87
N GLU A 171 -26.92 11.71 16.05
CA GLU A 171 -28.25 12.30 16.25
C GLU A 171 -29.35 11.25 16.11
N THR A 172 -29.29 10.37 15.12
CA THR A 172 -30.28 9.30 14.90
C THR A 172 -30.32 8.32 16.05
N LEU A 173 -29.15 7.91 16.57
CA LEU A 173 -29.01 6.93 17.64
C LEU A 173 -29.00 7.54 19.05
N ASP A 174 -29.28 8.83 19.21
CA ASP A 174 -29.22 9.59 20.48
C ASP A 174 -27.89 9.34 21.25
N ALA A 175 -26.76 9.34 20.52
CA ALA A 175 -25.45 9.02 21.04
C ALA A 175 -24.65 10.26 21.44
N GLN A 176 -23.84 10.15 22.49
CA GLN A 176 -22.81 11.13 22.80
C GLN A 176 -21.62 10.92 21.86
N ILE A 177 -21.23 11.99 21.13
CA ILE A 177 -20.12 11.95 20.19
C ILE A 177 -18.83 12.48 20.82
N ASP A 178 -17.73 11.73 20.67
CA ASP A 178 -16.38 12.18 20.97
C ASP A 178 -15.58 12.23 19.64
N MET A 179 -15.45 13.44 19.10
CA MET A 179 -14.86 13.67 17.78
C MET A 179 -13.73 14.70 17.88
N PRO A 180 -12.53 14.37 17.40
CA PRO A 180 -11.44 15.34 17.28
C PRO A 180 -11.79 16.51 16.36
N SER A 181 -11.06 17.62 16.49
CA SER A 181 -11.26 18.75 15.57
C SER A 181 -10.83 18.39 14.14
N VAL A 182 -11.62 18.82 13.14
CA VAL A 182 -11.31 18.57 11.72
C VAL A 182 -9.92 19.09 11.34
N SER A 183 -9.51 20.26 11.87
CA SER A 183 -8.17 20.80 11.64
C SER A 183 -7.07 19.90 12.20
N GLY A 184 -7.26 19.38 13.42
CA GLY A 184 -6.30 18.44 14.03
C GLY A 184 -6.17 17.13 13.25
N MET A 185 -7.28 16.58 12.75
CA MET A 185 -7.28 15.38 11.90
C MET A 185 -6.52 15.62 10.58
N LEU A 186 -6.74 16.77 9.93
CA LEU A 186 -6.03 17.13 8.68
C LEU A 186 -4.55 17.37 8.90
N ASP A 187 -4.15 17.90 10.04
CA ASP A 187 -2.73 18.08 10.36
C ASP A 187 -2.07 16.73 10.65
N SER A 188 -2.74 15.84 11.40
CA SER A 188 -2.28 14.45 11.60
C SER A 188 -2.18 13.68 10.27
N ALA A 189 -3.13 13.88 9.35
CA ALA A 189 -3.08 13.26 8.03
C ALA A 189 -1.84 13.71 7.22
N LYS A 190 -1.50 14.99 7.25
CA LYS A 190 -0.29 15.53 6.58
C LYS A 190 1.01 15.00 7.21
N GLU A 191 1.06 14.96 8.56
CA GLU A 191 2.23 14.41 9.27
C GLU A 191 2.44 12.93 8.92
N LEU A 192 1.35 12.16 8.89
CA LEU A 192 1.39 10.75 8.51
C LEU A 192 1.83 10.56 7.05
N ASP A 193 1.34 11.40 6.13
CA ASP A 193 1.74 11.37 4.72
C ASP A 193 3.24 11.63 4.55
N VAL A 194 3.82 12.57 5.32
CA VAL A 194 5.26 12.82 5.32
C VAL A 194 6.04 11.60 5.78
N ILE A 195 5.59 10.93 6.86
CA ILE A 195 6.21 9.68 7.35
C ILE A 195 6.12 8.59 6.29
N ALA A 196 4.96 8.44 5.66
CA ALA A 196 4.74 7.46 4.60
C ALA A 196 5.67 7.74 3.41
N ALA A 197 5.73 8.96 2.91
CA ALA A 197 6.56 9.34 1.77
C ALA A 197 8.06 9.11 2.01
N GLN A 198 8.54 9.30 3.24
CA GLN A 198 9.93 9.05 3.61
C GLN A 198 10.28 7.56 3.74
N SER A 199 9.28 6.71 3.92
CA SER A 199 9.46 5.29 4.22
C SER A 199 8.97 4.37 3.11
N ASP A 200 8.30 4.88 2.07
CA ASP A 200 7.81 4.08 0.94
C ASP A 200 8.95 3.73 -0.03
N VAL A 201 9.73 2.74 0.35
CA VAL A 201 10.89 2.29 -0.42
C VAL A 201 10.57 1.02 -1.20
N LEU A 202 10.68 1.12 -2.52
CA LEU A 202 10.70 -0.01 -3.45
C LEU A 202 12.15 -0.29 -3.84
N LEU A 203 12.67 -1.45 -3.46
CA LEU A 203 14.03 -1.88 -3.79
C LEU A 203 14.03 -2.83 -4.97
N GLY A 204 14.85 -2.55 -5.99
CA GLY A 204 15.03 -3.38 -7.18
C GLY A 204 16.40 -4.08 -7.22
N ILE A 205 16.44 -5.34 -7.68
CA ILE A 205 17.65 -6.02 -8.12
C ILE A 205 17.41 -6.49 -9.55
N ASN A 206 18.30 -6.10 -10.46
CA ASN A 206 18.21 -6.47 -11.86
C ASN A 206 19.19 -7.60 -12.19
N ILE A 207 18.68 -8.61 -12.89
CA ILE A 207 19.45 -9.73 -13.43
C ILE A 207 19.49 -9.54 -14.94
N VAL A 208 20.65 -9.20 -15.51
CA VAL A 208 20.81 -8.87 -16.94
C VAL A 208 21.50 -10.01 -17.66
N PHE A 209 21.01 -10.36 -18.84
CA PHE A 209 21.53 -11.40 -19.74
C PHE A 209 22.20 -10.72 -20.94
N ASP A 210 23.53 -10.46 -20.86
CA ASP A 210 24.23 -9.67 -21.87
C ASP A 210 24.37 -10.34 -23.25
N GLN A 211 24.38 -11.67 -23.30
CA GLN A 211 24.67 -12.43 -24.52
C GLN A 211 23.48 -13.23 -25.06
N GLN A 212 22.38 -13.27 -24.32
CA GLN A 212 21.23 -14.09 -24.67
C GLN A 212 19.95 -13.50 -24.11
N SER A 213 18.82 -13.96 -24.62
CA SER A 213 17.52 -13.68 -24.07
C SER A 213 16.76 -14.99 -23.90
N TRP A 214 15.89 -15.03 -22.89
CA TRP A 214 15.17 -16.23 -22.53
C TRP A 214 13.72 -16.16 -22.99
N SER A 215 13.22 -17.24 -23.56
CA SER A 215 11.80 -17.37 -23.88
C SER A 215 10.98 -17.56 -22.60
N TRP A 216 9.72 -17.14 -22.66
CA TRP A 216 8.78 -17.28 -21.54
C TRP A 216 8.76 -18.68 -20.91
N PRO A 217 8.65 -19.81 -21.66
CA PRO A 217 8.61 -21.14 -21.06
C PRO A 217 9.88 -21.53 -20.27
N HIS A 218 11.04 -21.00 -20.68
CA HIS A 218 12.28 -21.21 -19.94
C HIS A 218 12.30 -20.45 -18.62
N LEU A 219 11.84 -19.19 -18.63
CA LEU A 219 11.75 -18.37 -17.44
C LEU A 219 10.73 -18.92 -16.45
N ASP A 220 9.55 -19.29 -16.93
CA ASP A 220 8.50 -19.89 -16.11
C ASP A 220 9.02 -21.15 -15.40
N SER A 221 9.68 -22.05 -16.15
CA SER A 221 10.28 -23.25 -15.57
C SER A 221 11.36 -22.92 -14.52
N ALA A 222 12.28 -22.00 -14.84
CA ALA A 222 13.38 -21.63 -13.95
C ALA A 222 12.89 -20.98 -12.65
N LEU A 223 11.91 -20.07 -12.73
CA LEU A 223 11.35 -19.38 -11.57
C LEU A 223 10.46 -20.30 -10.73
N THR A 224 9.61 -21.11 -11.36
CA THR A 224 8.73 -22.05 -10.66
C THR A 224 9.53 -23.11 -9.88
N GLN A 225 10.62 -23.64 -10.45
CA GLN A 225 11.50 -24.59 -9.76
C GLN A 225 12.14 -24.00 -8.50
N ARG A 226 12.25 -22.67 -8.42
CA ARG A 226 12.76 -21.94 -7.26
C ARG A 226 11.69 -21.52 -6.27
N GLY A 227 10.46 -21.94 -6.49
CA GLY A 227 9.32 -21.65 -5.60
C GLY A 227 8.62 -20.33 -5.84
N PHE A 228 8.94 -19.64 -6.93
CA PHE A 228 8.12 -18.52 -7.38
C PHE A 228 6.78 -19.03 -7.92
N LYS A 229 5.73 -18.27 -7.72
CA LYS A 229 4.38 -18.56 -8.22
C LYS A 229 3.95 -17.44 -9.16
N LEU A 230 3.42 -17.82 -10.30
CA LEU A 230 2.84 -16.86 -11.25
C LEU A 230 1.61 -16.19 -10.61
N SER A 231 1.51 -14.87 -10.75
CA SER A 231 0.34 -14.09 -10.31
C SER A 231 -0.93 -14.53 -11.04
N ASN A 232 -2.10 -14.25 -10.46
CA ASN A 232 -3.39 -14.66 -11.05
C ASN A 232 -3.66 -14.06 -12.43
N ASP A 233 -3.14 -12.86 -12.68
CA ASP A 233 -3.21 -12.17 -13.98
C ASP A 233 -2.12 -12.61 -14.97
N GLY A 234 -1.19 -13.46 -14.52
CA GLY A 234 -0.07 -13.96 -15.33
C GLY A 234 1.02 -12.92 -15.60
N ALA A 235 0.99 -11.75 -15.02
CA ALA A 235 1.88 -10.64 -15.38
C ALA A 235 3.26 -10.71 -14.73
N TYR A 236 3.39 -11.31 -13.54
CA TYR A 236 4.63 -11.37 -12.76
C TYR A 236 4.66 -12.60 -11.86
N PHE A 237 5.81 -12.90 -11.28
CA PHE A 237 5.95 -13.97 -10.30
C PHE A 237 6.12 -13.41 -8.90
N GLU A 238 5.57 -14.11 -7.92
CA GLU A 238 5.67 -13.82 -6.50
C GLU A 238 6.51 -14.87 -5.78
N TYR A 239 7.39 -14.41 -4.91
CA TYR A 239 8.10 -15.26 -3.97
C TYR A 239 7.48 -15.12 -2.58
N SER A 240 6.99 -16.23 -2.03
CA SER A 240 6.26 -16.22 -0.76
C SER A 240 6.96 -17.00 0.30
N MET A 241 6.91 -16.53 1.54
CA MET A 241 7.35 -17.22 2.75
C MET A 241 6.22 -17.21 3.78
N GLN A 242 5.97 -18.33 4.42
CA GLN A 242 4.91 -18.46 5.45
C GLN A 242 3.54 -17.98 4.96
N GLY A 243 3.25 -18.16 3.66
CA GLY A 243 1.98 -17.76 3.05
C GLY A 243 1.83 -16.26 2.76
N LYS A 244 2.90 -15.46 2.92
CA LYS A 244 2.93 -14.04 2.58
C LYS A 244 3.93 -13.79 1.46
N THR A 245 3.58 -12.93 0.51
CA THR A 245 4.49 -12.47 -0.54
C THR A 245 5.59 -11.62 0.09
N VAL A 246 6.85 -11.95 -0.22
CA VAL A 246 8.05 -11.26 0.30
C VAL A 246 8.62 -10.30 -0.75
N PHE A 247 8.71 -10.75 -2.00
CA PHE A 247 9.10 -9.93 -3.14
C PHE A 247 8.49 -10.53 -4.41
N ARG A 248 8.53 -9.77 -5.48
CA ARG A 248 7.98 -10.19 -6.78
C ARG A 248 8.94 -9.84 -7.91
N THR A 249 8.70 -10.38 -9.10
CA THR A 249 9.37 -9.91 -10.30
C THR A 249 8.70 -8.65 -10.85
N GLY A 250 9.38 -7.94 -11.73
CA GLY A 250 8.76 -7.01 -12.65
C GLY A 250 7.77 -7.74 -13.58
N GLN A 251 6.99 -6.96 -14.31
CA GLN A 251 6.06 -7.51 -15.30
C GLN A 251 6.79 -8.04 -16.52
N PHE A 252 6.25 -9.11 -17.10
CA PHE A 252 6.76 -9.72 -18.31
C PHE A 252 5.79 -9.55 -19.49
N ASP A 253 6.37 -9.34 -20.66
CA ASP A 253 5.64 -9.55 -21.91
C ASP A 253 5.94 -10.97 -22.40
N HIS A 254 4.91 -11.82 -22.43
CA HIS A 254 5.05 -13.23 -22.81
C HIS A 254 5.41 -13.45 -24.29
N GLN A 255 5.31 -12.42 -25.11
CA GLN A 255 5.55 -12.49 -26.55
C GLN A 255 6.99 -12.15 -26.93
N THR A 256 7.70 -11.43 -26.07
CA THR A 256 9.09 -11.01 -26.32
C THR A 256 10.09 -11.80 -25.49
N PRO A 257 11.23 -12.19 -26.07
CA PRO A 257 12.32 -12.78 -25.29
C PRO A 257 12.85 -11.82 -24.24
N VAL A 258 13.06 -12.30 -23.02
CA VAL A 258 13.45 -11.52 -21.84
C VAL A 258 14.96 -11.44 -21.75
N SER A 259 15.52 -10.24 -21.78
CA SER A 259 16.95 -9.95 -21.58
C SER A 259 17.28 -9.49 -20.16
N GLN A 260 16.27 -9.25 -19.33
CA GLN A 260 16.44 -8.80 -17.96
C GLN A 260 15.26 -9.26 -17.08
N ILE A 261 15.56 -9.71 -15.86
CA ILE A 261 14.58 -9.94 -14.79
C ILE A 261 14.84 -8.90 -13.69
N THR A 262 13.82 -8.20 -13.26
CA THR A 262 13.89 -7.32 -12.08
C THR A 262 13.18 -7.99 -10.93
N LEU A 263 13.83 -8.15 -9.78
CA LEU A 263 13.18 -8.51 -8.51
C LEU A 263 12.86 -7.23 -7.75
N LEU A 264 11.66 -7.13 -7.21
CA LEU A 264 11.12 -5.94 -6.53
C LEU A 264 10.68 -6.29 -5.11
N LEU A 265 11.22 -5.58 -4.14
CA LEU A 265 10.88 -5.66 -2.72
C LEU A 265 10.24 -4.35 -2.27
N GLU A 266 8.99 -4.40 -1.85
CA GLU A 266 8.29 -3.30 -1.19
C GLU A 266 8.63 -3.33 0.31
N VAL A 267 9.65 -2.60 0.71
CA VAL A 267 10.28 -2.72 2.03
C VAL A 267 9.29 -2.54 3.20
N PRO A 268 8.41 -1.51 3.21
CA PRO A 268 7.56 -1.25 4.38
C PRO A 268 6.43 -2.28 4.57
N VAL A 269 6.05 -3.04 3.54
CA VAL A 269 4.95 -4.01 3.65
C VAL A 269 5.40 -5.43 3.96
N VAL A 270 6.70 -5.66 4.08
CA VAL A 270 7.28 -6.99 4.36
C VAL A 270 7.93 -7.02 5.74
N LEU A 271 7.68 -8.08 6.50
CA LEU A 271 8.25 -8.27 7.84
C LEU A 271 9.78 -8.28 7.79
N ALA A 272 10.43 -7.39 8.56
CA ALA A 272 11.89 -7.26 8.61
C ALA A 272 12.58 -8.54 9.10
N ASN A 273 11.95 -9.31 10.01
CA ASN A 273 12.50 -10.56 10.55
C ASN A 273 12.61 -11.70 9.52
N LEU A 274 11.95 -11.59 8.36
CA LEU A 274 12.11 -12.51 7.24
C LEU A 274 13.40 -12.27 6.45
N GLN A 275 14.14 -11.21 6.78
CA GLN A 275 15.37 -10.78 6.06
C GLN A 275 15.11 -10.70 4.53
N PRO A 276 14.10 -9.93 4.10
CA PRO A 276 13.57 -10.01 2.74
C PRO A 276 14.62 -9.61 1.68
N PHE A 277 15.47 -8.64 1.96
CA PHE A 277 16.55 -8.23 1.05
C PHE A 277 17.60 -9.33 0.85
N ASP A 278 18.09 -9.96 1.93
CA ASP A 278 19.08 -11.02 1.84
C ASP A 278 18.51 -12.26 1.12
N ARG A 279 17.24 -12.55 1.34
CA ARG A 279 16.53 -13.60 0.61
C ARG A 279 16.42 -13.27 -0.87
N MET A 280 15.99 -12.04 -1.21
CA MET A 280 15.88 -11.60 -2.59
C MET A 280 17.23 -11.61 -3.30
N LEU A 281 18.29 -11.16 -2.63
CA LEU A 281 19.65 -11.16 -3.17
C LEU A 281 20.14 -12.59 -3.45
N LYS A 282 19.87 -13.53 -2.54
CA LYS A 282 20.21 -14.94 -2.73
C LYS A 282 19.49 -15.54 -3.94
N GLU A 283 18.17 -15.36 -4.04
CA GLU A 283 17.41 -15.88 -5.18
C GLU A 283 17.85 -15.22 -6.49
N ALA A 284 18.16 -13.89 -6.46
CA ALA A 284 18.70 -13.20 -7.62
C ALA A 284 20.05 -13.78 -8.08
N ALA A 285 20.97 -14.08 -7.15
CA ALA A 285 22.26 -14.69 -7.45
C ALA A 285 22.11 -16.08 -8.04
N ASP A 286 21.26 -16.89 -7.45
CA ASP A 286 20.99 -18.24 -7.91
C ASP A 286 20.30 -18.26 -9.30
N ILE A 287 19.39 -17.30 -9.60
CA ILE A 287 18.79 -17.13 -10.93
C ILE A 287 19.86 -16.69 -11.94
N ALA A 288 20.71 -15.73 -11.56
CA ALA A 288 21.79 -15.27 -12.41
C ALA A 288 22.78 -16.40 -12.77
N GLU A 289 23.15 -17.25 -11.81
CA GLU A 289 23.98 -18.43 -12.06
C GLU A 289 23.31 -19.42 -13.04
N THR A 290 22.02 -19.73 -12.80
CA THR A 290 21.26 -20.69 -13.62
C THR A 290 21.06 -20.20 -15.05
N LEU A 291 20.77 -18.92 -15.23
CA LEU A 291 20.45 -18.31 -16.53
C LEU A 291 21.62 -17.55 -17.15
N GLN A 292 22.83 -17.68 -16.59
CA GLN A 292 24.05 -17.01 -17.07
C GLN A 292 23.91 -15.50 -17.17
N GLY A 293 23.33 -14.88 -16.16
CA GLY A 293 23.16 -13.44 -16.01
C GLY A 293 24.15 -12.83 -15.02
N ARG A 294 24.09 -11.53 -14.85
CA ARG A 294 24.80 -10.78 -13.83
C ARG A 294 23.85 -9.87 -13.05
N LEU A 295 24.19 -9.61 -11.78
CA LEU A 295 23.40 -8.73 -10.92
C LEU A 295 23.85 -7.28 -11.09
N VAL A 296 22.89 -6.39 -11.32
CA VAL A 296 23.14 -4.97 -11.45
C VAL A 296 22.12 -4.15 -10.67
N ASP A 297 22.51 -2.92 -10.32
CA ASP A 297 21.59 -1.89 -9.82
C ASP A 297 20.73 -1.29 -10.95
N ASP A 298 19.91 -0.30 -10.62
CA ASP A 298 19.04 0.39 -11.58
C ASP A 298 19.83 1.23 -12.62
N ASN A 299 21.12 1.48 -12.39
CA ASN A 299 22.02 2.16 -13.33
C ASN A 299 22.81 1.18 -14.21
N GLY A 300 22.57 -0.13 -14.07
CA GLY A 300 23.29 -1.17 -14.80
C GLY A 300 24.70 -1.47 -14.27
N VAL A 301 25.06 -0.94 -13.08
CA VAL A 301 26.34 -1.19 -12.42
C VAL A 301 26.29 -2.49 -11.66
N ASN A 302 27.32 -3.34 -11.80
CA ASN A 302 27.36 -4.60 -11.09
C ASN A 302 27.27 -4.43 -9.57
N LEU A 303 26.40 -5.22 -8.95
CA LEU A 303 26.30 -5.27 -7.49
C LEU A 303 27.60 -5.85 -6.90
N THR A 304 28.24 -5.07 -6.03
CA THR A 304 29.43 -5.49 -5.30
C THR A 304 29.07 -5.78 -3.85
N GLU A 305 29.91 -6.53 -3.14
CA GLU A 305 29.73 -6.78 -1.71
C GLU A 305 29.67 -5.47 -0.91
N SER A 306 30.46 -4.46 -1.30
CA SER A 306 30.44 -3.14 -0.67
C SER A 306 29.10 -2.44 -0.87
N SER A 307 28.54 -2.44 -2.08
CA SER A 307 27.22 -1.82 -2.35
C SER A 307 26.10 -2.55 -1.60
N VAL A 308 26.14 -3.87 -1.55
CA VAL A 308 25.18 -4.68 -0.78
C VAL A 308 25.21 -4.34 0.71
N ASN A 309 26.39 -4.16 1.29
CA ASN A 309 26.54 -3.80 2.71
C ASN A 309 25.99 -2.37 2.99
N VAL A 310 26.17 -1.43 2.07
CA VAL A 310 25.57 -0.09 2.18
C VAL A 310 24.04 -0.18 2.16
N ILE A 311 23.47 -0.97 1.26
CA ILE A 311 22.00 -1.18 1.19
C ILE A 311 21.49 -1.78 2.50
N ARG A 312 22.14 -2.80 3.05
CA ARG A 312 21.76 -3.38 4.37
C ARG A 312 21.71 -2.33 5.47
N GLN A 313 22.75 -1.51 5.59
CA GLN A 313 22.79 -0.43 6.59
C GLN A 313 21.66 0.58 6.41
N GLN A 314 21.34 0.95 5.16
CA GLN A 314 20.21 1.85 4.88
C GLN A 314 18.86 1.20 5.24
N LEU A 315 18.68 -0.09 4.96
CA LEU A 315 17.48 -0.82 5.35
C LEU A 315 17.34 -0.93 6.87
N ASP A 316 18.42 -1.17 7.60
CA ASP A 316 18.39 -1.19 9.07
C ASP A 316 17.93 0.16 9.66
N VAL A 317 18.42 1.28 9.09
CA VAL A 317 17.95 2.61 9.46
C VAL A 317 16.48 2.82 9.16
N LEU A 318 16.01 2.39 7.98
CA LEU A 318 14.63 2.50 7.57
C LEU A 318 13.70 1.67 8.48
N TYR A 319 14.06 0.42 8.78
CA TYR A 319 13.30 -0.43 9.69
C TYR A 319 13.22 0.17 11.08
N ALA A 320 14.34 0.71 11.61
CA ALA A 320 14.37 1.39 12.89
C ALA A 320 13.49 2.66 12.91
N GLN A 321 13.42 3.39 11.79
CA GLN A 321 12.56 4.57 11.66
C GLN A 321 11.07 4.17 11.64
N LEU A 322 10.69 3.15 10.87
CA LEU A 322 9.33 2.61 10.85
C LEU A 322 8.91 2.11 12.24
N GLU A 323 9.76 1.37 12.92
CA GLU A 323 9.50 0.90 14.29
C GLU A 323 9.29 2.05 15.26
N LYS A 324 10.15 3.09 15.20
CA LYS A 324 10.04 4.29 16.03
C LYS A 324 8.74 5.06 15.81
N SER A 325 8.24 5.09 14.58
CA SER A 325 6.94 5.70 14.27
C SER A 325 5.75 4.85 14.70
N GLY A 326 5.98 3.65 15.23
CA GLY A 326 4.94 2.68 15.60
C GLY A 326 4.31 1.95 14.40
N ILE A 327 4.87 2.10 13.20
CA ILE A 327 4.40 1.50 11.94
C ILE A 327 5.41 0.44 11.51
N ALA A 328 5.55 -0.62 12.29
CA ALA A 328 6.53 -1.67 12.01
C ALA A 328 6.32 -2.28 10.61
N ALA A 329 7.41 -2.49 9.87
CA ALA A 329 7.36 -3.07 8.54
C ALA A 329 6.63 -4.44 8.53
N GLY A 330 5.76 -4.64 7.55
CA GLY A 330 4.93 -5.86 7.41
C GLY A 330 3.82 -6.01 8.45
N SER A 331 3.61 -5.02 9.32
CA SER A 331 2.43 -4.97 10.19
C SER A 331 1.15 -4.67 9.38
N GLY A 332 -0.02 -4.98 9.95
CA GLY A 332 -1.29 -4.62 9.34
C GLY A 332 -1.42 -3.11 9.08
N THR A 333 -0.90 -2.29 9.99
CA THR A 333 -0.83 -0.83 9.87
C THR A 333 0.02 -0.40 8.69
N ALA A 334 1.24 -0.96 8.55
CA ALA A 334 2.11 -0.67 7.42
C ALA A 334 1.49 -1.12 6.09
N ILE A 335 0.91 -2.32 6.02
CA ILE A 335 0.25 -2.81 4.81
C ILE A 335 -0.89 -1.87 4.38
N ARG A 336 -1.67 -1.34 5.33
CA ARG A 336 -2.74 -0.38 5.03
C ARG A 336 -2.21 0.98 4.58
N LEU A 337 -1.20 1.50 5.25
CA LEU A 337 -0.62 2.81 4.93
C LEU A 337 0.05 2.83 3.55
N PHE A 338 0.71 1.74 3.19
CA PHE A 338 1.47 1.59 1.94
C PHE A 338 0.71 0.81 0.84
N SER A 339 -0.62 0.75 0.91
CA SER A 339 -1.50 0.13 -0.09
C SER A 339 -2.06 1.13 -1.13
#